data_946a13d071e8d6f605d1b1ad853a0980
#
_entry.id   946a13d071e8d6f605d1b1ad853a0980
#
_cell.length_a   1.000
_cell.length_b   1.000
_cell.length_c   1.000
_cell.angle_alpha   90.00
_cell.angle_beta   90.00
_cell.angle_gamma   90.00
#
_symmetry.space_group_name_H-M   'P 1'
#
loop_
_entity.id
_entity.type
_entity.pdbx_description
1 polymer ?
#
loop_
_entity_poly.entity_id
_entity_poly.type
_entity_poly.pdbx_seq_one_letter_code
_entity_poly.pdbx_strand_id
1 'polypeptide(L)'
;MKKQPALILVLGLPGSGKTTLARQISQELGLPLLVKDDLKVMLFDVYGWKDREESQKAGTASYKIMDYIIEEQLRHGNSLIVESTFSPMHEDAKFKKWQEKYSAKYAQVYCYADADSIRRRFRERAAIDHRHVSHIEGEGGLQNVENYIQQGINPLNIGGTLIKVDTTDFSKVNELGIAEQLRAMHSCS
;
A
#
# COMPACT_ATOMS: atom_id res chain seq x y z
N MET A 1 29.96 -7.87 -2.67
CA MET A 1 28.97 -7.12 -3.48
C MET A 1 27.83 -6.68 -2.57
N LYS A 2 27.37 -5.42 -2.63
CA LYS A 2 26.18 -5.01 -1.88
C LYS A 2 24.95 -5.73 -2.48
N LYS A 3 24.17 -6.39 -1.63
CA LYS A 3 22.93 -7.05 -2.06
C LYS A 3 22.01 -5.98 -2.64
N GLN A 4 21.45 -6.23 -3.83
CA GLN A 4 20.50 -5.33 -4.49
C GLN A 4 19.19 -5.32 -3.69
N PRO A 5 18.72 -4.17 -3.16
CA PRO A 5 17.50 -4.13 -2.37
C PRO A 5 16.27 -4.37 -3.23
N ALA A 6 15.23 -4.96 -2.65
CA ALA A 6 13.93 -5.03 -3.28
C ALA A 6 12.93 -4.13 -2.58
N LEU A 7 12.17 -3.39 -3.37
CA LEU A 7 11.02 -2.64 -2.93
C LEU A 7 9.74 -3.29 -3.48
N ILE A 8 8.93 -3.82 -2.57
CA ILE A 8 7.66 -4.44 -2.90
C ILE A 8 6.54 -3.46 -2.58
N LEU A 9 5.83 -3.00 -3.59
CA LEU A 9 4.71 -2.07 -3.47
C LEU A 9 3.39 -2.85 -3.49
N VAL A 10 2.63 -2.81 -2.41
CA VAL A 10 1.28 -3.36 -2.36
C VAL A 10 0.30 -2.21 -2.51
N LEU A 11 -0.46 -2.22 -3.60
CA LEU A 11 -1.31 -1.10 -3.99
C LEU A 11 -2.70 -1.57 -4.43
N GLY A 12 -3.65 -0.64 -4.46
CA GLY A 12 -5.04 -0.91 -4.81
C GLY A 12 -6.00 0.06 -4.13
N LEU A 13 -7.27 -0.04 -4.46
CA LEU A 13 -8.32 0.81 -3.90
C LEU A 13 -8.48 0.63 -2.38
N PRO A 14 -9.02 1.62 -1.66
CA PRO A 14 -9.55 1.40 -0.32
C PRO A 14 -10.57 0.24 -0.35
N GLY A 15 -10.45 -0.72 0.57
CA GLY A 15 -11.32 -1.90 0.57
C GLY A 15 -10.87 -3.07 -0.31
N SER A 16 -9.81 -2.92 -1.12
CA SER A 16 -9.29 -4.00 -1.97
C SER A 16 -8.52 -5.10 -1.22
N GLY A 17 -8.46 -5.09 0.11
CA GLY A 17 -7.74 -6.13 0.87
C GLY A 17 -6.21 -5.98 0.89
N LYS A 18 -5.64 -4.94 0.30
CA LYS A 18 -4.19 -4.71 0.17
C LYS A 18 -3.43 -4.78 1.50
N THR A 19 -3.95 -4.20 2.58
CA THR A 19 -3.29 -4.21 3.91
C THR A 19 -3.23 -5.62 4.50
N THR A 20 -4.30 -6.41 4.36
CA THR A 20 -4.34 -7.81 4.80
C THR A 20 -3.29 -8.62 4.05
N LEU A 21 -3.26 -8.50 2.73
CA LEU A 21 -2.31 -9.20 1.89
C LEU A 21 -0.86 -8.74 2.16
N ALA A 22 -0.63 -7.43 2.34
CA ALA A 22 0.70 -6.91 2.64
C ALA A 22 1.26 -7.48 3.96
N ARG A 23 0.42 -7.61 4.99
CA ARG A 23 0.81 -8.23 6.26
C ARG A 23 1.14 -9.70 6.12
N GLN A 24 0.36 -10.46 5.34
CA GLN A 24 0.67 -11.87 5.03
C GLN A 24 2.01 -12.00 4.30
N ILE A 25 2.21 -11.26 3.22
CA ILE A 25 3.48 -11.26 2.46
C ILE A 25 4.66 -10.88 3.37
N SER A 26 4.49 -9.89 4.24
CA SER A 26 5.52 -9.47 5.19
C SER A 26 5.93 -10.60 6.13
N GLN A 27 4.96 -11.31 6.70
CA GLN A 27 5.22 -12.46 7.57
C GLN A 27 5.92 -13.60 6.82
N GLU A 28 5.45 -13.93 5.62
CA GLU A 28 6.02 -15.03 4.82
C GLU A 28 7.42 -14.74 4.30
N LEU A 29 7.73 -13.48 3.95
CA LEU A 29 9.04 -13.08 3.45
C LEU A 29 10.02 -12.67 4.55
N GLY A 30 9.54 -12.42 5.77
CA GLY A 30 10.35 -11.87 6.86
C GLY A 30 10.87 -10.46 6.56
N LEU A 31 10.14 -9.68 5.76
CA LEU A 31 10.52 -8.31 5.39
C LEU A 31 9.73 -7.27 6.19
N PRO A 32 10.36 -6.15 6.56
CA PRO A 32 9.64 -5.05 7.19
C PRO A 32 8.53 -4.52 6.29
N LEU A 33 7.40 -4.19 6.90
CA LEU A 33 6.23 -3.61 6.23
C LEU A 33 6.00 -2.19 6.72
N LEU A 34 5.81 -1.28 5.78
CA LEU A 34 5.43 0.09 6.05
C LEU A 34 4.05 0.36 5.46
N VAL A 35 3.06 0.58 6.31
CA VAL A 35 1.68 0.88 5.94
C VAL A 35 1.42 2.37 6.11
N LYS A 36 1.06 3.03 5.03
CA LYS A 36 0.85 4.49 5.04
C LYS A 36 -0.26 4.91 6.02
N ASP A 37 -1.35 4.13 6.08
CA ASP A 37 -2.46 4.47 6.95
C ASP A 37 -2.15 4.24 8.43
N ASP A 38 -1.26 3.30 8.79
CA ASP A 38 -0.77 3.14 10.16
C ASP A 38 0.02 4.39 10.61
N LEU A 39 0.85 4.96 9.72
CA LEU A 39 1.54 6.23 10.00
C LEU A 39 0.57 7.39 10.22
N LYS A 40 -0.50 7.44 9.42
CA LYS A 40 -1.54 8.48 9.58
C LYS A 40 -2.25 8.35 10.92
N VAL A 41 -2.56 7.13 11.35
CA VAL A 41 -3.17 6.87 12.67
C VAL A 41 -2.26 7.35 13.80
N MET A 42 -0.97 7.00 13.77
CA MET A 42 0.00 7.48 14.77
C MET A 42 0.06 9.00 14.88
N LEU A 43 -0.04 9.72 13.76
CA LEU A 43 -0.12 11.19 13.78
C LEU A 43 -1.39 11.69 14.47
N PHE A 44 -2.53 11.04 14.25
CA PHE A 44 -3.78 11.40 14.93
C PHE A 44 -3.77 11.07 16.41
N ASP A 45 -3.13 9.98 16.81
CA ASP A 45 -2.99 9.61 18.24
C ASP A 45 -2.20 10.69 19.01
N VAL A 46 -1.24 11.33 18.34
CA VAL A 46 -0.41 12.39 18.96
C VAL A 46 -1.05 13.77 18.89
N TYR A 47 -1.58 14.16 17.74
CA TYR A 47 -2.07 15.53 17.49
C TYR A 47 -3.59 15.68 17.61
N GLY A 48 -4.30 14.58 17.65
CA GLY A 48 -5.76 14.56 17.55
C GLY A 48 -6.24 14.70 16.10
N TRP A 49 -7.55 14.67 15.92
CA TRP A 49 -8.21 14.84 14.62
C TRP A 49 -9.49 15.66 14.83
N LYS A 50 -9.71 16.66 14.01
CA LYS A 50 -10.88 17.53 14.09
C LYS A 50 -11.73 17.51 12.82
N ASP A 51 -11.07 17.64 11.67
CA ASP A 51 -11.73 17.84 10.40
C ASP A 51 -10.97 17.25 9.20
N ARG A 52 -11.56 17.41 8.01
CA ARG A 52 -11.01 16.89 6.75
C ARG A 52 -9.68 17.56 6.38
N GLU A 53 -9.49 18.84 6.71
CA GLU A 53 -8.24 19.56 6.39
C GLU A 53 -7.07 18.98 7.19
N GLU A 54 -7.27 18.75 8.48
CA GLU A 54 -6.27 18.08 9.32
C GLU A 54 -5.99 16.66 8.85
N SER A 55 -7.04 15.94 8.41
CA SER A 55 -6.87 14.61 7.82
C SER A 55 -6.01 14.62 6.56
N GLN A 56 -6.15 15.62 5.69
CA GLN A 56 -5.31 15.77 4.50
C GLN A 56 -3.87 16.14 4.86
N LYS A 57 -3.66 17.02 5.83
CA LYS A 57 -2.32 17.38 6.35
C LYS A 57 -1.60 16.14 6.92
N ALA A 58 -2.27 15.36 7.76
CA ALA A 58 -1.74 14.13 8.31
C ALA A 58 -1.45 13.09 7.20
N GLY A 59 -2.32 13.00 6.19
CA GLY A 59 -2.08 12.17 5.02
C GLY A 59 -0.80 12.56 4.27
N THR A 60 -0.61 13.85 4.03
CA THR A 60 0.59 14.39 3.38
C THR A 60 1.84 14.13 4.23
N ALA A 61 1.77 14.37 5.55
CA ALA A 61 2.87 14.09 6.47
C ALA A 61 3.23 12.59 6.47
N SER A 62 2.24 11.69 6.46
CA SER A 62 2.45 10.24 6.40
C SER A 62 3.22 9.83 5.14
N TYR A 63 2.90 10.40 3.97
CA TYR A 63 3.67 10.16 2.75
C TYR A 63 5.11 10.65 2.87
N LYS A 64 5.35 11.83 3.45
CA LYS A 64 6.71 12.36 3.64
C LYS A 64 7.55 11.49 4.58
N ILE A 65 6.96 11.02 5.67
CA ILE A 65 7.63 10.10 6.61
C ILE A 65 7.93 8.77 5.91
N MET A 66 6.94 8.24 5.19
CA MET A 66 7.09 7.00 4.42
C MET A 66 8.20 7.11 3.37
N ASP A 67 8.23 8.20 2.60
CA ASP A 67 9.25 8.48 1.60
C ASP A 67 10.66 8.51 2.21
N TYR A 68 10.81 9.18 3.34
CA TYR A 68 12.08 9.23 4.06
C TYR A 68 12.55 7.83 4.50
N ILE A 69 11.65 7.04 5.09
CA ILE A 69 11.98 5.69 5.55
C ILE A 69 12.35 4.79 4.35
N ILE A 70 11.58 4.85 3.26
CA ILE A 70 11.87 4.06 2.05
C ILE A 70 13.27 4.41 1.53
N GLU A 71 13.55 5.70 1.37
CA GLU A 71 14.83 6.14 0.82
C GLU A 71 16.01 5.73 1.71
N GLU A 72 15.88 5.81 3.04
CA GLU A 72 16.90 5.33 3.96
C GLU A 72 17.12 3.82 3.87
N GLN A 73 16.05 3.01 3.77
CA GLN A 73 16.20 1.57 3.62
C GLN A 73 16.91 1.21 2.31
N LEU A 74 16.51 1.81 1.19
CA LEU A 74 17.14 1.58 -0.11
C LEU A 74 18.62 2.01 -0.12
N ARG A 75 18.95 3.13 0.52
CA ARG A 75 20.33 3.63 0.66
C ARG A 75 21.25 2.62 1.36
N HIS A 76 20.71 1.91 2.35
CA HIS A 76 21.43 0.89 3.10
C HIS A 76 21.38 -0.52 2.47
N GLY A 77 20.70 -0.68 1.33
CA GLY A 77 20.58 -1.96 0.63
C GLY A 77 19.56 -2.90 1.29
N ASN A 78 18.64 -2.36 2.11
CA ASN A 78 17.61 -3.13 2.77
C ASN A 78 16.36 -3.24 1.89
N SER A 79 15.78 -4.44 1.87
CA SER A 79 14.50 -4.71 1.20
C SER A 79 13.33 -4.43 2.15
N LEU A 80 12.22 -3.93 1.60
CA LEU A 80 11.02 -3.67 2.38
C LEU A 80 9.75 -3.78 1.54
N ILE A 81 8.63 -3.92 2.24
CA ILE A 81 7.29 -3.88 1.67
C ILE A 81 6.65 -2.54 2.06
N VAL A 82 5.99 -1.90 1.11
CA VAL A 82 5.29 -0.64 1.35
C VAL A 82 3.86 -0.76 0.84
N GLU A 83 2.89 -0.39 1.66
CA GLU A 83 1.48 -0.44 1.33
C GLU A 83 0.87 0.95 1.31
N SER A 84 0.23 1.29 0.20
CA SER A 84 -0.57 2.51 0.06
C SER A 84 -1.47 2.46 -1.18
N THR A 85 -2.37 3.45 -1.26
CA THR A 85 -3.08 3.80 -2.50
C THR A 85 -2.20 4.74 -3.31
N PHE A 86 -1.20 4.19 -4.01
CA PHE A 86 -0.30 4.98 -4.84
C PHE A 86 -0.98 5.46 -6.12
N SER A 87 -0.73 6.71 -6.51
CA SER A 87 -1.20 7.29 -7.75
C SER A 87 -0.04 7.47 -8.73
N PRO A 88 -0.12 6.93 -9.96
CA PRO A 88 0.94 7.09 -10.95
C PRO A 88 1.36 8.55 -11.18
N MET A 89 0.38 9.46 -11.22
CA MET A 89 0.62 10.88 -11.47
C MET A 89 1.57 11.53 -10.43
N HIS A 90 1.53 11.06 -9.18
CA HIS A 90 2.33 11.64 -8.10
C HIS A 90 3.59 10.84 -7.77
N GLU A 91 3.59 9.55 -8.08
CA GLU A 91 4.57 8.62 -7.53
C GLU A 91 5.58 8.10 -8.57
N ASP A 92 5.19 7.96 -9.84
CA ASP A 92 6.02 7.34 -10.87
C ASP A 92 7.42 7.95 -10.98
N ALA A 93 7.51 9.27 -11.06
CA ALA A 93 8.80 9.95 -11.22
C ALA A 93 9.74 9.71 -10.04
N LYS A 94 9.19 9.73 -8.82
CA LYS A 94 9.95 9.50 -7.59
C LYS A 94 10.47 8.06 -7.52
N PHE A 95 9.61 7.08 -7.77
CA PHE A 95 10.01 5.68 -7.71
C PHE A 95 11.02 5.32 -8.81
N LYS A 96 10.87 5.83 -10.04
CA LYS A 96 11.88 5.68 -11.10
C LYS A 96 13.24 6.22 -10.69
N LYS A 97 13.27 7.43 -10.12
CA LYS A 97 14.51 8.03 -9.62
C LYS A 97 15.18 7.17 -8.54
N TRP A 98 14.42 6.62 -7.60
CA TRP A 98 14.97 5.75 -6.56
C TRP A 98 15.42 4.40 -7.13
N GLN A 99 14.69 3.84 -8.09
CA GLN A 99 15.08 2.61 -8.76
C GLN A 99 16.46 2.73 -9.40
N GLU A 100 16.69 3.83 -10.15
CA GLU A 100 17.97 4.12 -10.77
C GLU A 100 19.08 4.39 -9.73
N LYS A 101 18.80 5.29 -8.77
CA LYS A 101 19.78 5.75 -7.78
C LYS A 101 20.30 4.62 -6.89
N TYR A 102 19.44 3.68 -6.50
CA TYR A 102 19.75 2.60 -5.56
C TYR A 102 19.87 1.23 -6.23
N SER A 103 19.71 1.16 -7.55
CA SER A 103 19.66 -0.08 -8.32
C SER A 103 18.67 -1.10 -7.71
N ALA A 104 17.55 -0.62 -7.18
CA ALA A 104 16.59 -1.46 -6.48
C ALA A 104 15.75 -2.30 -7.44
N LYS A 105 15.49 -3.56 -7.08
CA LYS A 105 14.50 -4.39 -7.78
C LYS A 105 13.12 -4.02 -7.29
N TYR A 106 12.18 -3.83 -8.21
CA TYR A 106 10.79 -3.45 -7.88
C TYR A 106 9.82 -4.57 -8.21
N ALA A 107 8.86 -4.76 -7.30
CA ALA A 107 7.66 -5.54 -7.53
C ALA A 107 6.44 -4.75 -7.13
N GLN A 108 5.37 -4.87 -7.91
CA GLN A 108 4.06 -4.33 -7.59
C GLN A 108 3.08 -5.49 -7.40
N VAL A 109 2.40 -5.51 -6.26
CA VAL A 109 1.27 -6.40 -5.98
C VAL A 109 0.02 -5.52 -6.03
N TYR A 110 -0.67 -5.58 -7.16
CA TYR A 110 -1.87 -4.78 -7.41
C TYR A 110 -3.11 -5.55 -7.00
N CYS A 111 -3.72 -5.12 -5.88
CA CYS A 111 -4.94 -5.69 -5.34
C CYS A 111 -6.16 -5.00 -5.94
N TYR A 112 -7.07 -5.79 -6.51
CA TYR A 112 -8.36 -5.33 -6.98
C TYR A 112 -9.48 -6.25 -6.49
N ALA A 113 -10.70 -5.77 -6.49
CA ALA A 113 -11.91 -6.54 -6.21
C ALA A 113 -13.08 -5.91 -6.96
N ASP A 114 -14.17 -6.65 -7.10
CA ASP A 114 -15.40 -6.08 -7.63
C ASP A 114 -15.95 -4.95 -6.75
N ALA A 115 -16.74 -4.06 -7.37
CA ALA A 115 -17.24 -2.86 -6.71
C ALA A 115 -18.11 -3.17 -5.48
N ASP A 116 -18.92 -4.25 -5.54
CA ASP A 116 -19.83 -4.62 -4.45
C ASP A 116 -19.05 -5.17 -3.25
N SER A 117 -18.01 -5.96 -3.48
CA SER A 117 -17.09 -6.41 -2.44
C SER A 117 -16.36 -5.25 -1.76
N ILE A 118 -15.92 -4.24 -2.53
CA ILE A 118 -15.30 -3.03 -1.98
C ILE A 118 -16.31 -2.27 -1.11
N ARG A 119 -17.52 -2.02 -1.61
CA ARG A 119 -18.59 -1.32 -0.86
C ARG A 119 -18.97 -2.04 0.41
N ARG A 120 -19.17 -3.36 0.34
CA ARG A 120 -19.49 -4.18 1.49
C ARG A 120 -18.41 -4.08 2.55
N ARG A 121 -17.16 -4.32 2.20
CA ARG A 121 -16.02 -4.24 3.12
C ARG A 121 -15.82 -2.85 3.73
N PHE A 122 -16.13 -1.81 2.97
CA PHE A 122 -16.07 -0.45 3.48
C PHE A 122 -17.13 -0.22 4.56
N ARG A 123 -18.38 -0.66 4.33
CA ARG A 123 -19.48 -0.55 5.30
C ARG A 123 -19.20 -1.39 6.55
N GLU A 124 -18.79 -2.65 6.38
CA GLU A 124 -18.42 -3.54 7.50
C GLU A 124 -17.35 -2.92 8.39
N ARG A 125 -16.33 -2.31 7.78
CA ARG A 125 -15.28 -1.62 8.53
C ARG A 125 -15.76 -0.37 9.26
N ALA A 126 -16.69 0.39 8.69
CA ALA A 126 -17.27 1.56 9.32
C ALA A 126 -18.12 1.20 10.54
N ALA A 127 -18.67 -0.03 10.59
CA ALA A 127 -19.48 -0.54 11.69
C ALA A 127 -18.66 -1.10 12.87
N ILE A 128 -17.33 -1.19 12.76
CA ILE A 128 -16.48 -1.72 13.85
C ILE A 128 -16.17 -0.59 14.83
N ASP A 129 -16.68 -0.70 16.05
CA ASP A 129 -16.62 0.30 17.14
C ASP A 129 -15.18 0.75 17.55
N HIS A 130 -14.18 -0.04 17.24
CA HIS A 130 -12.78 0.22 17.65
C HIS A 130 -11.91 0.77 16.52
N ARG A 131 -12.50 1.14 15.38
CA ARG A 131 -11.75 1.73 14.31
C ARG A 131 -11.42 3.18 14.64
N HIS A 132 -10.14 3.56 14.49
CA HIS A 132 -9.72 4.94 14.71
C HIS A 132 -10.60 5.91 13.92
N VAL A 133 -11.06 6.98 14.58
CA VAL A 133 -12.01 7.99 14.04
C VAL A 133 -11.57 8.54 12.68
N SER A 134 -10.26 8.61 12.44
CA SER A 134 -9.67 9.05 11.16
C SER A 134 -10.01 8.20 9.94
N HIS A 135 -10.45 6.95 10.15
CA HIS A 135 -10.91 6.05 9.09
C HIS A 135 -12.43 6.07 8.89
N ILE A 136 -13.14 6.77 9.79
CA ILE A 136 -14.60 6.95 9.73
C ILE A 136 -14.85 8.29 9.04
N GLU A 137 -14.69 8.34 7.73
CA GLU A 137 -14.98 9.56 6.96
C GLU A 137 -16.50 9.75 6.72
N GLY A 138 -17.37 9.26 7.61
CA GLY A 138 -18.81 9.45 7.51
C GLY A 138 -19.40 9.22 6.11
N GLU A 139 -20.44 10.00 5.73
CA GLU A 139 -21.02 9.96 4.37
C GLU A 139 -20.01 10.37 3.28
N GLY A 140 -19.07 11.27 3.59
CA GLY A 140 -18.00 11.67 2.67
C GLY A 140 -17.04 10.52 2.33
N GLY A 141 -16.84 9.56 3.22
CA GLY A 141 -15.99 8.40 2.97
C GLY A 141 -16.55 7.46 1.90
N LEU A 142 -17.86 7.21 1.91
CA LEU A 142 -18.52 6.41 0.87
C LEU A 142 -18.44 7.10 -0.50
N GLN A 143 -18.67 8.42 -0.56
CA GLN A 143 -18.56 9.17 -1.81
C GLN A 143 -17.14 9.13 -2.38
N ASN A 144 -16.13 9.20 -1.53
CA ASN A 144 -14.74 9.05 -1.96
C ASN A 144 -14.47 7.64 -2.52
N VAL A 145 -15.01 6.59 -1.90
CA VAL A 145 -14.89 5.21 -2.40
C VAL A 145 -15.57 5.07 -3.77
N GLU A 146 -16.76 5.62 -3.96
CA GLU A 146 -17.43 5.61 -5.27
C GLU A 146 -16.61 6.35 -6.34
N ASN A 147 -16.03 7.49 -6.01
CA ASN A 147 -15.16 8.22 -6.93
C ASN A 147 -13.92 7.37 -7.29
N TYR A 148 -13.31 6.68 -6.32
CA TYR A 148 -12.19 5.78 -6.58
C TYR A 148 -12.60 4.58 -7.44
N ILE A 149 -13.78 3.99 -7.22
CA ILE A 149 -14.31 2.89 -8.03
C ILE A 149 -14.52 3.35 -9.47
N GLN A 150 -15.09 4.54 -9.67
CA GLN A 150 -15.34 5.10 -11.01
C GLN A 150 -14.05 5.45 -11.75
N GLN A 151 -13.09 6.06 -11.07
CA GLN A 151 -11.81 6.48 -11.67
C GLN A 151 -10.85 5.31 -11.89
N GLY A 152 -10.97 4.27 -11.05
CA GLY A 152 -9.99 3.20 -10.98
C GLY A 152 -8.65 3.67 -10.42
N ILE A 153 -7.81 2.73 -10.05
CA ILE A 153 -6.39 2.96 -9.77
C ILE A 153 -5.61 2.02 -10.67
N ASN A 154 -4.66 2.57 -11.40
CA ASN A 154 -3.74 1.78 -12.19
C ASN A 154 -2.47 1.47 -11.40
N PRO A 155 -1.80 0.34 -11.66
CA PRO A 155 -0.44 0.13 -11.21
C PRO A 155 0.46 1.30 -11.63
N LEU A 156 1.54 1.51 -10.88
CA LEU A 156 2.53 2.52 -11.23
C LEU A 156 3.23 2.16 -12.54
N ASN A 157 3.54 3.17 -13.33
CA ASN A 157 4.32 2.99 -14.57
C ASN A 157 5.82 3.02 -14.27
N ILE A 158 6.26 2.04 -13.48
CA ILE A 158 7.66 1.82 -13.08
C ILE A 158 8.11 0.43 -13.52
N GLY A 159 9.41 0.24 -13.64
CA GLY A 159 9.95 -1.08 -14.00
C GLY A 159 9.73 -2.13 -12.91
N GLY A 160 9.99 -3.40 -13.25
CA GLY A 160 9.90 -4.52 -12.32
C GLY A 160 8.72 -5.45 -12.60
N THR A 161 8.43 -6.33 -11.66
CA THR A 161 7.36 -7.33 -11.79
C THR A 161 6.03 -6.77 -11.33
N LEU A 162 4.97 -7.04 -12.08
CA LEU A 162 3.60 -6.74 -11.70
C LEU A 162 2.81 -8.03 -11.46
N ILE A 163 2.33 -8.21 -10.23
CA ILE A 163 1.43 -9.30 -9.84
C ILE A 163 0.06 -8.68 -9.61
N LYS A 164 -0.94 -9.09 -10.40
CA LYS A 164 -2.32 -8.65 -10.23
C LYS A 164 -3.06 -9.68 -9.38
N VAL A 165 -3.71 -9.25 -8.31
CA VAL A 165 -4.38 -10.10 -7.33
C VAL A 165 -5.85 -9.73 -7.24
N ASP A 166 -6.71 -10.62 -7.69
CA ASP A 166 -8.14 -10.53 -7.45
C ASP A 166 -8.43 -10.95 -6.00
N THR A 167 -8.90 -10.01 -5.22
CA THR A 167 -9.24 -10.21 -3.81
C THR A 167 -10.75 -10.25 -3.58
N THR A 168 -11.57 -10.35 -4.62
CA THR A 168 -13.04 -10.45 -4.51
C THR A 168 -13.41 -11.57 -3.55
N ASP A 169 -12.81 -12.74 -3.75
CA ASP A 169 -12.85 -13.85 -2.80
C ASP A 169 -11.46 -14.01 -2.16
N PHE A 170 -11.30 -13.41 -0.98
CA PHE A 170 -9.99 -13.40 -0.31
C PHE A 170 -9.49 -14.79 0.11
N SER A 171 -10.39 -15.78 0.25
CA SER A 171 -10.00 -17.15 0.62
C SER A 171 -9.11 -17.83 -0.45
N LYS A 172 -9.26 -17.43 -1.71
CA LYS A 172 -8.48 -17.94 -2.84
C LYS A 172 -7.10 -17.30 -3.01
N VAL A 173 -6.86 -16.17 -2.32
CA VAL A 173 -5.60 -15.43 -2.48
C VAL A 173 -4.40 -16.25 -2.02
N ASN A 174 -4.54 -17.08 -1.00
CA ASN A 174 -3.48 -17.94 -0.47
C ASN A 174 -2.98 -18.97 -1.50
N GLU A 175 -3.84 -19.38 -2.44
CA GLU A 175 -3.51 -20.36 -3.49
C GLU A 175 -2.59 -19.78 -4.57
N LEU A 176 -2.43 -18.46 -4.62
CA LEU A 176 -1.66 -17.78 -5.67
C LEU A 176 -0.14 -17.84 -5.47
N GLY A 177 0.35 -18.28 -4.32
CA GLY A 177 1.80 -18.38 -4.06
C GLY A 177 2.56 -17.05 -4.25
N ILE A 178 1.97 -15.93 -3.87
CA ILE A 178 2.50 -14.58 -4.15
C ILE A 178 3.89 -14.41 -3.54
N ALA A 179 4.09 -14.87 -2.30
CA ALA A 179 5.38 -14.78 -1.64
C ALA A 179 6.47 -15.60 -2.35
N GLU A 180 6.12 -16.75 -2.93
CA GLU A 180 7.05 -17.57 -3.72
C GLU A 180 7.46 -16.85 -5.01
N GLN A 181 6.50 -16.25 -5.71
CA GLN A 181 6.78 -15.43 -6.89
C GLN A 181 7.73 -14.28 -6.55
N LEU A 182 7.50 -13.61 -5.41
CA LEU A 182 8.34 -12.52 -4.93
C LEU A 182 9.74 -13.00 -4.49
N ARG A 183 9.88 -14.19 -3.86
CA ARG A 183 11.19 -14.80 -3.53
C ARG A 183 12.00 -15.10 -4.77
N ALA A 184 11.38 -15.64 -5.81
CA ALA A 184 12.06 -15.95 -7.07
C ALA A 184 12.76 -14.72 -7.67
N MET A 185 12.17 -13.52 -7.50
CA MET A 185 12.77 -12.25 -7.95
C MET A 185 14.02 -11.87 -7.14
N HIS A 186 14.09 -12.26 -5.86
CA HIS A 186 15.25 -12.00 -5.00
C HIS A 186 16.44 -12.93 -5.30
N SER A 187 16.15 -14.14 -5.79
CA SER A 187 17.15 -15.20 -5.95
C SER A 187 17.88 -15.17 -7.29
N CYS A 188 17.37 -14.43 -8.28
CA CYS A 188 18.02 -14.25 -9.59
C CYS A 188 19.03 -13.09 -9.51
N SER A 189 20.15 -13.31 -8.83
CA SER A 189 21.29 -12.36 -8.75
C SER A 189 22.59 -13.10 -8.96
#